data_4a78b54f9eccbb66e6aa9e3be207ca9d
#
_entry.id   4a78b54f9eccbb66e6aa9e3be207ca9d
#
_cell.length_a   1.000
_cell.length_b   1.000
_cell.length_c   1.000
_cell.angle_alpha   90.00
_cell.angle_beta   90.00
_cell.angle_gamma   90.00
#
_symmetry.space_group_name_H-M   'P 1'
#
loop_
_entity.id
_entity.type
_entity.pdbx_description
1 polymer ?
#
loop_
_entity_poly.entity_id
_entity_poly.type
_entity_poly.pdbx_seq_one_letter_code
_entity_poly.pdbx_strand_id
1 'polypeptide(L)' 'MTRGEIWRLEKYLRNLFRLDTITVVERPKQQDSVEVHIAGEFVGVLFKDEEDGEISYAFNMAILEMDLPEPPAGRA' A
#
# COMPACT_ATOMS: atom_id res chain seq x y z
N MET A 1 12.74 -6.16 3.11
CA MET A 1 12.17 -7.01 2.04
C MET A 1 13.14 -7.11 0.87
N THR A 2 13.12 -8.24 0.19
CA THR A 2 13.94 -8.44 -0.99
C THR A 2 13.35 -7.70 -2.19
N ARG A 3 14.19 -7.50 -3.22
CA ARG A 3 13.70 -6.91 -4.48
C ARG A 3 12.61 -7.77 -5.11
N GLY A 4 12.74 -9.10 -4.99
CA GLY A 4 11.73 -10.00 -5.51
C GLY A 4 10.38 -9.84 -4.82
N GLU A 5 10.39 -9.71 -3.50
CA GLU A 5 9.18 -9.46 -2.73
C GLU A 5 8.52 -8.15 -3.16
N ILE A 6 9.30 -7.09 -3.29
CA ILE A 6 8.81 -5.78 -3.69
C ILE A 6 8.18 -5.85 -5.08
N TRP A 7 8.86 -6.51 -6.03
CA TRP A 7 8.34 -6.68 -7.38
C TRP A 7 7.02 -7.44 -7.40
N ARG A 8 6.95 -8.54 -6.62
CA ARG A 8 5.73 -9.36 -6.55
C ARG A 8 4.56 -8.59 -5.96
N LEU A 9 4.81 -7.83 -4.89
CA LEU A 9 3.78 -7.00 -4.26
C LEU A 9 3.27 -5.93 -5.21
N GLU A 10 4.18 -5.28 -5.92
CA GLU A 10 3.78 -4.24 -6.87
C GLU A 10 2.91 -4.81 -7.99
N LYS A 11 3.31 -5.94 -8.54
CA LYS A 11 2.52 -6.60 -9.59
C LYS A 11 1.16 -7.05 -9.09
N TYR A 12 1.13 -7.63 -7.89
CA TYR A 12 -0.11 -8.08 -7.29
C TYR A 12 -1.09 -6.91 -7.09
N LEU A 13 -0.60 -5.81 -6.53
CA LEU A 13 -1.44 -4.65 -6.27
C LEU A 13 -1.95 -4.01 -7.56
N ARG A 14 -1.08 -3.90 -8.56
CA ARG A 14 -1.49 -3.37 -9.87
C ARG A 14 -2.60 -4.21 -10.49
N ASN A 15 -2.50 -5.52 -10.40
CA ASN A 15 -3.51 -6.42 -10.92
C ASN A 15 -4.81 -6.36 -10.11
N LEU A 16 -4.68 -6.35 -8.78
CA LEU A 16 -5.84 -6.32 -7.89
C LEU A 16 -6.65 -5.05 -8.06
N PHE A 17 -5.98 -3.91 -8.06
CA PHE A 17 -6.63 -2.61 -8.18
C PHE A 17 -6.81 -2.14 -9.62
N ARG A 18 -6.25 -2.87 -10.58
CA ARG A 18 -6.29 -2.53 -12.00
C ARG A 18 -5.75 -1.12 -12.24
N LEU A 19 -4.58 -0.87 -11.68
CA LEU A 19 -3.99 0.47 -11.68
C LEU A 19 -2.48 0.37 -11.87
N ASP A 20 -2.00 0.75 -13.04
CA ASP A 20 -0.58 0.63 -13.40
C ASP A 20 0.31 1.68 -12.75
N THR A 21 -0.28 2.69 -12.13
CA THR A 21 0.47 3.77 -11.50
C THR A 21 0.89 3.47 -10.07
N ILE A 22 0.59 2.27 -9.57
CA ILE A 22 1.02 1.85 -8.24
C ILE A 22 2.51 1.50 -8.28
N THR A 23 3.28 2.07 -7.36
CA THR A 23 4.68 1.72 -7.16
C THR A 23 4.90 1.34 -5.70
N VAL A 24 5.78 0.36 -5.48
CA VAL A 24 6.17 -0.08 -4.14
C VAL A 24 7.62 0.32 -3.95
N VAL A 25 7.88 1.12 -2.91
CA VAL A 25 9.17 1.78 -2.70
C VAL A 25 9.78 1.33 -1.38
N GLU A 26 11.07 0.99 -1.40
CA GLU A 26 11.80 0.62 -0.20
C GLU A 26 11.87 1.76 0.80
N ARG A 27 11.87 1.38 2.07
CA ARG A 27 12.15 2.31 3.17
C ARG A 27 13.56 2.02 3.67
N PRO A 28 14.54 2.92 3.48
CA PRO A 28 15.95 2.63 3.73
C PRO A 28 16.28 2.10 5.12
N LYS A 29 15.52 2.50 6.13
CA LYS A 29 15.78 2.10 7.51
C LYS A 29 14.76 1.11 8.06
N GLN A 30 13.89 0.58 7.21
CA GLN A 30 12.83 -0.34 7.61
C GLN A 30 12.88 -1.56 6.71
N GLN A 31 13.31 -2.70 7.25
CA GLN A 31 13.47 -3.90 6.44
C GLN A 31 12.18 -4.67 6.22
N ASP A 32 11.22 -4.52 7.13
CA ASP A 32 9.99 -5.29 7.10
C ASP A 32 8.78 -4.50 6.57
N SER A 33 9.03 -3.33 6.01
CA SER A 33 7.96 -2.52 5.46
C SER A 33 8.41 -1.77 4.23
N VAL A 34 7.45 -1.46 3.37
CA VAL A 34 7.67 -0.68 2.16
C VAL A 34 6.53 0.32 2.00
N GLU A 35 6.79 1.37 1.23
CA GLU A 35 5.77 2.38 0.94
C GLU A 35 5.02 2.03 -0.33
N VAL A 36 3.75 2.38 -0.36
CA VAL A 36 2.94 2.27 -1.57
C VAL A 36 2.62 3.67 -2.06
N HIS A 37 2.90 3.92 -3.33
CA HIS A 37 2.64 5.21 -3.99
C HIS A 37 1.70 4.96 -5.17
N ILE A 38 0.84 5.90 -5.45
CA ILE A 38 -0.02 5.87 -6.64
C ILE A 38 0.19 7.18 -7.38
N ALA A 39 0.58 7.08 -8.65
CA ALA A 39 0.89 8.24 -9.47
C ALA A 39 1.90 9.19 -8.79
N GLY A 40 2.87 8.60 -8.10
CA GLY A 40 3.91 9.35 -7.41
C GLY A 40 3.52 9.89 -6.04
N GLU A 41 2.28 9.66 -5.60
CA GLU A 41 1.80 10.14 -4.32
C GLU A 41 1.79 9.03 -3.28
N PHE A 42 2.36 9.30 -2.11
CA PHE A 42 2.36 8.34 -1.01
C PHE A 42 0.94 8.06 -0.53
N VAL A 43 0.56 6.78 -0.44
CA VAL A 43 -0.78 6.42 0.02
C VAL A 43 -0.79 5.50 1.24
N GLY A 44 0.27 4.74 1.46
CA GLY A 44 0.26 3.84 2.61
C GLY A 44 1.52 3.02 2.73
N VAL A 45 1.51 2.09 3.67
CA VAL A 45 2.66 1.26 4.00
C VAL A 45 2.23 -0.21 4.05
N LEU A 46 3.05 -1.08 3.46
CA LEU A 46 2.90 -2.53 3.55
C LEU A 46 3.86 -3.05 4.60
N PHE A 47 3.35 -3.87 5.50
CA PHE A 47 4.16 -4.53 6.52
C PHE A 47 4.18 -6.03 6.27
N LYS A 48 5.35 -6.62 6.32
CA LYS A 48 5.51 -8.06 6.22
C LYS A 48 5.34 -8.69 7.59
N ASP A 49 4.55 -9.75 7.66
CA ASP A 49 4.30 -10.50 8.88
C ASP A 49 4.67 -11.96 8.65
N GLU A 50 5.48 -12.50 9.54
CA GLU A 50 5.96 -13.89 9.46
C GLU A 50 5.58 -14.68 10.72
N GLU A 51 4.30 -14.73 11.04
CA GLU A 51 3.86 -15.51 12.20
C GLU A 51 3.58 -16.97 11.81
N ASP A 52 3.97 -17.89 12.71
CA ASP A 52 3.67 -19.33 12.58
C ASP A 52 4.15 -19.96 11.27
N GLY A 53 5.24 -19.43 10.71
CA GLY A 53 5.79 -19.96 9.47
C GLY A 53 5.05 -19.54 8.22
N GLU A 54 4.01 -18.75 8.37
CA GLU A 54 3.27 -18.19 7.23
C GLU A 54 3.65 -16.73 7.02
N ILE A 55 3.76 -16.36 5.75
CA ILE A 55 4.10 -14.98 5.37
C ILE A 55 2.84 -14.30 4.85
N SER A 56 2.55 -13.14 5.40
CA SER A 56 1.47 -12.29 4.91
C SER A 56 1.94 -10.85 4.87
N TYR A 57 1.20 -10.01 4.18
CA TYR A 57 1.53 -8.59 4.07
C TYR A 57 0.27 -7.80 4.38
N ALA A 58 0.40 -6.85 5.30
CA ALA A 58 -0.72 -5.97 5.66
C ALA A 58 -0.51 -4.60 5.04
N PHE A 59 -1.52 -4.11 4.34
CA PHE A 59 -1.48 -2.79 3.74
C PHE A 59 -2.28 -1.83 4.61
N ASN A 60 -1.59 -0.84 5.15
CA ASN A 60 -2.20 0.18 6.02
C ASN A 60 -2.22 1.52 5.29
N MET A 61 -3.40 2.07 5.15
CA MET A 61 -3.60 3.36 4.50
C MET A 61 -4.44 4.24 5.41
N ALA A 62 -3.91 5.41 5.77
CA ALA A 62 -4.64 6.38 6.57
C ALA A 62 -5.43 7.29 5.63
N ILE A 63 -6.71 7.43 5.91
CA ILE A 63 -7.58 8.35 5.16
C ILE A 63 -7.93 9.48 6.11
N LEU A 64 -7.51 10.70 5.76
CA LEU A 64 -7.78 11.86 6.57
C LEU A 64 -9.16 12.40 6.27
N GLU A 65 -9.90 12.75 7.32
CA GLU A 65 -11.23 13.28 7.14
C GLU A 65 -11.27 14.50 6.22
N MET A 66 -10.25 15.36 6.35
CA MET A 66 -10.17 16.58 5.53
C MET A 66 -10.06 16.30 4.03
N ASP A 67 -9.64 15.08 3.66
CA ASP A 67 -9.50 14.69 2.26
C ASP A 67 -10.76 14.04 1.71
N LEU A 68 -11.76 13.79 2.54
CA LEU A 68 -13.00 13.19 2.09
C LEU A 68 -13.88 14.22 1.41
N PRO A 69 -14.55 13.84 0.31
CA PRO A 69 -15.49 14.74 -0.33
C PRO A 69 -16.74 14.92 0.52
N GLU A 70 -17.40 16.06 0.35
CA GLU A 70 -18.67 16.29 1.02
C GLU A 70 -19.73 15.37 0.42
N PRO A 71 -20.62 14.79 1.24
CA PRO A 71 -21.70 13.98 0.68
C PRO A 71 -22.70 14.86 -0.06
N PRO A 72 -23.43 14.29 -1.03
CA PRO A 72 -24.48 15.05 -1.69
C PRO A 72 -25.55 15.50 -0.70
N ALA A 73 -26.21 16.60 -0.99
CA ALA A 73 -27.28 17.11 -0.15
C ALA A 73 -28.34 16.02 0.08
N GLY A 74 -28.74 15.84 1.36
CA GLY A 74 -29.72 14.84 1.74
C GLY A 74 -29.15 13.47 2.05
N ARG A 75 -27.81 13.31 2.01
CA ARG A 75 -27.12 12.07 2.37
C ARG A 75 -26.10 12.38 3.45
N ALA A 76 -26.42 12.09 4.64
CA ALA A 76 -25.49 12.27 5.75
C ALA A 76 -24.94 10.94 6.21
#